data_c86cd1609316d8d1372699e980b1fc42
#
_entry.id   c86cd1609316d8d1372699e980b1fc42
#
_cell.length_a   1.000
_cell.length_b   1.000
_cell.length_c   1.000
_cell.angle_alpha   90.00
_cell.angle_beta   90.00
_cell.angle_gamma   90.00
#
_symmetry.space_group_name_H-M   'P 1'
#
loop_
_entity.id
_entity.type
_entity.pdbx_description
1 polymer ?
#
loop_
_entity_poly.entity_id
_entity_poly.type
_entity_poly.pdbx_seq_one_letter_code
_entity_poly.pdbx_strand_id
1 'polypeptide(L)'
;MVSFFKKLPSSSYLVFDSGYKYIYDKYNDVYRYIPCNGDVAGLCLQTTEVAEPWFSPAGFQRGILRNAIKLAYTPTKTQRDTLYANRINPIVSFPGQGVVLFGDKTALAQASAFDRINIRRLFLTIERVIAGAARSQLFEQNDDAQRSLFVNIVEPYLRDVQGRRGVIDFLV
;
A
#
# COMPACT_ATOMS: atom_id res chain seq x y z
N MET A 1 -4.19 -1.55 -21.64
CA MET A 1 -3.88 -1.58 -20.19
C MET A 1 -4.95 -2.34 -19.41
N VAL A 2 -6.19 -1.85 -19.28
CA VAL A 2 -7.26 -2.51 -18.50
C VAL A 2 -7.48 -3.97 -18.88
N SER A 3 -7.58 -4.29 -20.18
CA SER A 3 -7.76 -5.66 -20.67
C SER A 3 -6.62 -6.62 -20.31
N PHE A 4 -5.41 -6.11 -20.15
CA PHE A 4 -4.25 -6.87 -19.68
C PHE A 4 -4.36 -7.15 -18.19
N PHE A 5 -4.58 -6.13 -17.37
CA PHE A 5 -4.65 -6.29 -15.90
C PHE A 5 -5.85 -7.14 -15.44
N LYS A 6 -6.95 -7.17 -16.21
CA LYS A 6 -8.09 -8.06 -15.94
C LYS A 6 -7.74 -9.56 -16.02
N LYS A 7 -6.71 -9.92 -16.79
CA LYS A 7 -6.26 -11.31 -16.94
C LYS A 7 -5.35 -11.78 -15.80
N LEU A 8 -4.83 -10.83 -15.01
CA LEU A 8 -3.96 -11.16 -13.89
C LEU A 8 -4.76 -11.66 -12.68
N PRO A 9 -4.14 -12.50 -11.83
CA PRO A 9 -4.82 -13.08 -10.68
C PRO A 9 -5.30 -11.98 -9.71
N SER A 10 -6.43 -12.25 -9.08
CA SER A 10 -6.96 -11.43 -8.00
C SER A 10 -6.18 -11.71 -6.71
N SER A 11 -5.55 -10.69 -6.15
CA SER A 11 -4.82 -10.81 -4.90
C SER A 11 -4.74 -9.47 -4.19
N SER A 12 -4.87 -9.48 -2.86
CA SER A 12 -4.64 -8.31 -2.02
C SER A 12 -3.15 -8.01 -1.79
N TYR A 13 -2.26 -8.90 -2.18
CA TYR A 13 -0.81 -8.73 -2.07
C TYR A 13 -0.18 -8.09 -3.32
N LEU A 14 -0.97 -7.86 -4.36
CA LEU A 14 -0.54 -7.20 -5.58
C LEU A 14 -1.14 -5.78 -5.65
N VAL A 15 -0.38 -4.88 -6.27
CA VAL A 15 -0.80 -3.52 -6.56
C VAL A 15 -0.58 -3.26 -8.04
N PHE A 16 -1.59 -2.76 -8.73
CA PHE A 16 -1.50 -2.32 -10.11
C PHE A 16 -1.48 -0.81 -10.16
N ASP A 17 -0.49 -0.26 -10.80
CA ASP A 17 -0.39 1.17 -11.07
C ASP A 17 -0.38 1.46 -12.58
N SER A 18 -0.71 2.68 -12.94
CA SER A 18 -0.70 3.13 -14.32
C SER A 18 0.47 4.08 -14.55
N GLY A 19 1.24 3.82 -15.58
CA GLY A 19 2.08 4.88 -16.14
C GLY A 19 3.57 4.61 -16.16
N TYR A 20 4.17 5.43 -17.03
CA TYR A 20 5.60 5.58 -17.16
C TYR A 20 5.94 7.05 -16.98
N LYS A 21 6.99 7.33 -16.24
CA LYS A 21 7.55 8.68 -16.11
C LYS A 21 8.77 8.86 -17.01
N TYR A 22 8.94 10.07 -17.50
CA TYR A 22 10.10 10.49 -18.28
C TYR A 22 11.11 11.11 -17.34
N ILE A 23 12.32 10.56 -17.33
CA ILE A 23 13.42 11.01 -16.49
C ILE A 23 14.72 11.10 -17.28
N TYR A 24 15.67 11.85 -16.72
CA TYR A 24 17.06 11.86 -17.19
C TYR A 24 17.85 10.76 -16.49
N ASP A 25 18.45 9.88 -17.28
CA ASP A 25 19.38 8.85 -16.81
C ASP A 25 20.81 9.42 -16.87
N LYS A 26 21.30 9.86 -15.72
CA LYS A 26 22.62 10.49 -15.59
C LYS A 26 23.78 9.55 -15.88
N TYR A 27 23.60 8.24 -15.88
CA TYR A 27 24.66 7.27 -16.12
C TYR A 27 24.89 7.04 -17.60
N ASN A 28 23.83 7.12 -18.40
CA ASN A 28 23.90 6.91 -19.85
C ASN A 28 23.72 8.22 -20.64
N ASP A 29 23.56 9.35 -19.95
CA ASP A 29 23.35 10.69 -20.54
C ASP A 29 22.18 10.72 -21.54
N VAL A 30 21.08 10.06 -21.18
CA VAL A 30 19.89 9.99 -22.05
C VAL A 30 18.61 10.16 -21.25
N TYR A 31 17.60 10.70 -21.92
CA TYR A 31 16.24 10.71 -21.37
C TYR A 31 15.50 9.43 -21.75
N ARG A 32 14.83 8.82 -20.80
CA ARG A 32 14.04 7.61 -21.05
C ARG A 32 12.77 7.55 -20.24
N TYR A 33 11.83 6.74 -20.70
CA TYR A 33 10.64 6.39 -19.94
C TYR A 33 10.93 5.18 -19.07
N ILE A 34 10.59 5.29 -17.78
CA ILE A 34 10.65 4.17 -16.82
C ILE A 34 9.30 3.94 -16.18
N PRO A 35 8.96 2.69 -15.83
CA PRO A 35 7.71 2.39 -15.13
C PRO A 35 7.71 3.00 -13.72
N CYS A 36 6.53 3.42 -13.24
CA CYS A 36 6.37 4.08 -11.94
C CYS A 36 6.20 3.10 -10.76
N ASN A 37 6.16 1.79 -11.00
CA ASN A 37 5.96 0.79 -9.94
C ASN A 37 7.01 0.87 -8.82
N GLY A 38 8.27 1.10 -9.15
CA GLY A 38 9.33 1.33 -8.17
C GLY A 38 9.08 2.57 -7.30
N ASP A 39 8.54 3.65 -7.89
CA ASP A 39 8.17 4.84 -7.14
C ASP A 39 7.01 4.58 -6.19
N VAL A 40 6.00 3.82 -6.62
CA VAL A 40 4.86 3.43 -5.75
C VAL A 40 5.34 2.61 -4.56
N ALA A 41 6.27 1.68 -4.76
CA ALA A 41 6.93 0.97 -3.66
C ALA A 41 7.68 1.93 -2.73
N GLY A 42 8.42 2.89 -3.30
CA GLY A 42 9.12 3.94 -2.55
C GLY A 42 8.18 4.82 -1.73
N LEU A 43 7.01 5.19 -2.27
CA LEU A 43 5.98 5.93 -1.53
C LEU A 43 5.43 5.12 -0.35
N CYS A 44 5.28 3.81 -0.50
CA CYS A 44 4.89 2.94 0.62
C CYS A 44 5.94 2.93 1.74
N LEU A 45 7.22 2.86 1.41
CA LEU A 45 8.31 2.94 2.39
C LEU A 45 8.36 4.31 3.06
N GLN A 46 8.35 5.39 2.27
CA GLN A 46 8.33 6.76 2.79
C GLN A 46 7.15 7.00 3.73
N THR A 47 5.97 6.45 3.41
CA THR A 47 4.79 6.55 4.27
C THR A 47 5.03 5.88 5.62
N THR A 48 5.75 4.76 5.66
CA THR A 48 6.11 4.08 6.91
C THR A 48 7.07 4.91 7.77
N GLU A 49 7.98 5.65 7.15
CA GLU A 49 8.96 6.47 7.86
C GLU A 49 8.37 7.79 8.40
N VAL A 50 7.48 8.43 7.62
CA VAL A 50 6.93 9.76 7.95
C VAL A 50 5.64 9.67 8.77
N ALA A 51 4.90 8.59 8.63
CA ALA A 51 3.64 8.34 9.33
C ALA A 51 3.66 6.91 9.90
N GLU A 52 2.75 6.06 9.43
CA GLU A 52 2.66 4.66 9.86
C GLU A 52 2.31 3.77 8.64
N PRO A 53 2.57 2.44 8.71
CA PRO A 53 2.30 1.53 7.59
C PRO A 53 0.84 1.53 7.11
N TRP A 54 -0.09 1.83 8.00
CA TRP A 54 -1.54 1.84 7.73
C TRP A 54 -2.07 3.17 7.20
N PHE A 55 -1.22 4.15 6.96
CA PHE A 55 -1.64 5.33 6.22
C PHE A 55 -1.54 5.08 4.72
N SER A 56 -2.47 5.68 3.97
CA SER A 56 -2.46 5.58 2.52
C SER A 56 -1.22 6.25 1.92
N PRO A 57 -0.50 5.58 1.02
CA PRO A 57 0.62 6.19 0.29
C PRO A 57 0.17 7.13 -0.82
N ALA A 58 -1.13 7.22 -1.10
CA ALA A 58 -1.68 8.04 -2.17
C ALA A 58 -2.04 9.46 -1.71
N GLY A 59 -2.32 10.33 -2.68
CA GLY A 59 -2.80 11.69 -2.45
C GLY A 59 -1.71 12.75 -2.38
N PHE A 60 -2.12 14.00 -2.20
CA PHE A 60 -1.24 15.15 -2.32
C PHE A 60 -0.23 15.32 -1.18
N GLN A 61 -0.44 14.68 -0.06
CA GLN A 61 0.49 14.76 1.09
C GLN A 61 1.64 13.76 0.99
N ARG A 62 1.38 12.54 0.56
CA ARG A 62 2.33 11.42 0.57
C ARG A 62 2.57 10.79 -0.79
N GLY A 63 1.64 10.97 -1.73
CA GLY A 63 1.66 10.31 -3.03
C GLY A 63 2.38 11.05 -4.15
N ILE A 64 3.23 12.05 -3.84
CA ILE A 64 3.95 12.83 -4.85
C ILE A 64 5.17 12.05 -5.34
N LEU A 65 5.19 11.72 -6.63
CA LEU A 65 6.34 11.09 -7.28
C LEU A 65 7.42 12.14 -7.57
N ARG A 66 8.61 11.88 -7.08
CA ARG A 66 9.76 12.75 -7.31
C ARG A 66 10.46 12.39 -8.63
N ASN A 67 11.25 13.33 -9.16
CA ASN A 67 12.06 13.12 -10.35
C ASN A 67 11.26 12.68 -11.59
N ALA A 68 10.04 13.19 -11.78
CA ALA A 68 9.24 12.99 -12.97
C ALA A 68 9.16 14.29 -13.75
N ILE A 69 9.76 14.34 -14.95
CA ILE A 69 9.66 15.51 -15.83
C ILE A 69 8.26 15.58 -16.43
N LYS A 70 7.79 14.46 -16.93
CA LYS A 70 6.44 14.28 -17.46
C LYS A 70 6.01 12.81 -17.38
N LEU A 71 4.74 12.55 -17.50
CA LEU A 71 4.19 11.21 -17.70
C LEU A 71 4.10 10.89 -19.20
N ALA A 72 4.22 9.61 -19.55
CA ALA A 72 3.92 9.14 -20.91
C ALA A 72 2.44 9.33 -21.26
N TYR A 73 1.58 9.28 -20.24
CA TYR A 73 0.14 9.40 -20.35
C TYR A 73 -0.45 9.99 -19.07
N THR A 74 -1.22 11.04 -19.19
CA THR A 74 -1.97 11.64 -18.08
C THR A 74 -3.44 11.34 -18.28
N PRO A 75 -4.08 10.49 -17.43
CA PRO A 75 -5.47 10.13 -17.60
C PRO A 75 -6.41 11.29 -17.29
N THR A 76 -7.45 11.46 -18.11
CA THR A 76 -8.58 12.36 -17.84
C THR A 76 -9.38 11.84 -16.64
N LYS A 77 -10.33 12.65 -16.13
CA LYS A 77 -11.20 12.24 -15.00
C LYS A 77 -11.90 10.92 -15.29
N THR A 78 -12.59 10.80 -16.43
CA THR A 78 -13.31 9.58 -16.83
C THR A 78 -12.38 8.37 -16.95
N GLN A 79 -11.18 8.58 -17.47
CA GLN A 79 -10.18 7.51 -17.60
C GLN A 79 -9.65 7.08 -16.23
N ARG A 80 -9.45 8.00 -15.29
CA ARG A 80 -9.08 7.68 -13.89
C ARG A 80 -10.16 6.84 -13.23
N ASP A 81 -11.42 7.22 -13.36
CA ASP A 81 -12.55 6.47 -12.81
C ASP A 81 -12.61 5.05 -13.39
N THR A 82 -12.37 4.91 -14.70
CA THR A 82 -12.29 3.61 -15.37
C THR A 82 -11.11 2.77 -14.87
N LEU A 83 -9.94 3.36 -14.71
CA LEU A 83 -8.74 2.68 -14.16
C LEU A 83 -9.01 2.21 -12.73
N TYR A 84 -9.50 3.10 -11.90
CA TYR A 84 -9.77 2.83 -10.49
C TYR A 84 -10.87 1.78 -10.28
N ALA A 85 -11.93 1.80 -11.08
CA ALA A 85 -12.95 0.75 -11.09
C ALA A 85 -12.37 -0.63 -11.46
N ASN A 86 -11.30 -0.66 -12.26
CA ASN A 86 -10.60 -1.88 -12.65
C ASN A 86 -9.37 -2.20 -11.79
N ARG A 87 -9.29 -1.67 -10.57
CA ARG A 87 -8.22 -1.97 -9.59
C ARG A 87 -6.83 -1.45 -9.98
N ILE A 88 -6.77 -0.49 -10.88
CA ILE A 88 -5.51 0.12 -11.32
C ILE A 88 -5.43 1.51 -10.69
N ASN A 89 -4.36 1.76 -9.94
CA ASN A 89 -4.13 3.05 -9.29
C ASN A 89 -3.65 4.06 -10.33
N PRO A 90 -4.40 5.12 -10.62
CA PRO A 90 -3.97 6.11 -11.58
C PRO A 90 -2.84 6.97 -11.03
N ILE A 91 -1.82 7.20 -11.85
CA ILE A 91 -0.79 8.19 -11.63
C ILE A 91 -1.10 9.37 -12.53
N VAL A 92 -1.19 10.56 -11.94
CA VAL A 92 -1.75 11.75 -12.59
C VAL A 92 -0.81 12.94 -12.39
N SER A 93 -0.63 13.73 -13.43
CA SER A 93 0.05 15.02 -13.32
C SER A 93 -1.00 16.11 -13.06
N PHE A 94 -0.87 16.78 -11.92
CA PHE A 94 -1.71 17.92 -11.55
C PHE A 94 -0.92 19.22 -11.68
N PRO A 95 -1.47 20.22 -12.40
CA PRO A 95 -0.84 21.55 -12.49
C PRO A 95 -0.55 22.13 -11.09
N GLY A 96 0.66 22.58 -10.86
CA GLY A 96 1.08 23.17 -9.58
C GLY A 96 1.35 22.19 -8.43
N GLN A 97 1.04 20.89 -8.59
CA GLN A 97 1.23 19.89 -7.53
C GLN A 97 2.12 18.71 -7.94
N GLY A 98 2.46 18.63 -9.24
CA GLY A 98 3.34 17.59 -9.75
C GLY A 98 2.63 16.28 -10.10
N VAL A 99 3.42 15.22 -10.17
CA VAL A 99 2.94 13.86 -10.48
C VAL A 99 2.58 13.15 -9.20
N VAL A 100 1.35 12.64 -9.11
CA VAL A 100 0.77 12.11 -7.88
C VAL A 100 0.17 10.73 -8.11
N LEU A 101 0.43 9.80 -7.20
CA LEU A 101 -0.33 8.55 -7.08
C LEU A 101 -1.74 8.89 -6.54
N PHE A 102 -2.75 8.67 -7.37
CA PHE A 102 -4.14 9.06 -7.06
C PHE A 102 -5.06 7.85 -6.95
N GLY A 103 -4.59 6.81 -6.30
CA GLY A 103 -5.34 5.58 -6.04
C GLY A 103 -4.67 4.74 -4.95
N ASP A 104 -5.48 3.97 -4.24
CA ASP A 104 -5.09 3.21 -3.04
C ASP A 104 -5.74 1.81 -3.06
N LYS A 105 -5.80 1.17 -4.23
CA LYS A 105 -6.38 -0.16 -4.38
C LYS A 105 -5.32 -1.25 -4.52
N THR A 106 -5.60 -2.39 -3.91
CA THR A 106 -4.94 -3.66 -4.23
C THR A 106 -5.54 -4.29 -5.49
N ALA A 107 -4.93 -5.34 -5.99
CA ALA A 107 -5.46 -6.09 -7.14
C ALA A 107 -6.63 -7.03 -6.78
N LEU A 108 -7.18 -6.95 -5.58
CA LEU A 108 -8.30 -7.79 -5.14
C LEU A 108 -9.58 -7.42 -5.91
N ALA A 109 -10.19 -8.43 -6.54
CA ALA A 109 -11.41 -8.25 -7.32
C ALA A 109 -12.68 -8.26 -6.45
N GLN A 110 -12.63 -9.00 -5.35
CA GLN A 110 -13.74 -9.13 -4.41
C GLN A 110 -13.81 -7.90 -3.52
N ALA A 111 -15.01 -7.40 -3.25
CA ALA A 111 -15.22 -6.33 -2.29
C ALA A 111 -14.86 -6.82 -0.87
N SER A 112 -13.83 -6.21 -0.28
CA SER A 112 -13.32 -6.53 1.05
C SER A 112 -12.55 -5.34 1.58
N ALA A 113 -12.33 -5.27 2.89
CA ALA A 113 -11.44 -4.27 3.48
C ALA A 113 -10.00 -4.37 2.92
N PHE A 114 -9.58 -5.57 2.50
CA PHE A 114 -8.28 -5.83 1.89
C PHE A 114 -8.15 -5.36 0.43
N ASP A 115 -9.19 -4.73 -0.14
CA ASP A 115 -9.08 -4.07 -1.44
C ASP A 115 -8.28 -2.75 -1.37
N ARG A 116 -7.87 -2.33 -0.16
CA ARG A 116 -7.07 -1.13 0.10
C ARG A 116 -5.63 -1.46 0.49
N ILE A 117 -4.68 -0.69 -0.06
CA ILE A 117 -3.26 -0.86 0.22
C ILE A 117 -2.95 -0.63 1.70
N ASN A 118 -3.51 0.42 2.29
CA ASN A 118 -3.29 0.77 3.69
C ASN A 118 -3.77 -0.33 4.64
N ILE A 119 -4.94 -0.91 4.40
CA ILE A 119 -5.48 -2.00 5.24
C ILE A 119 -4.62 -3.27 5.10
N ARG A 120 -4.22 -3.63 3.88
CA ARG A 120 -3.34 -4.79 3.70
C ARG A 120 -1.99 -4.59 4.40
N ARG A 121 -1.43 -3.40 4.34
CA ARG A 121 -0.17 -3.08 5.03
C ARG A 121 -0.31 -3.09 6.55
N LEU A 122 -1.44 -2.61 7.09
CA LEU A 122 -1.77 -2.75 8.51
C LEU A 122 -1.70 -4.21 8.94
N PHE A 123 -2.45 -5.08 8.25
CA PHE A 123 -2.50 -6.49 8.62
C PHE A 123 -1.15 -7.19 8.47
N LEU A 124 -0.37 -6.90 7.42
CA LEU A 124 0.99 -7.45 7.28
C LEU A 124 1.91 -7.05 8.44
N THR A 125 1.73 -5.84 8.98
CA THR A 125 2.50 -5.36 10.13
C THR A 125 2.06 -6.07 11.41
N ILE A 126 0.75 -6.18 11.64
CA ILE A 126 0.18 -6.90 12.79
C ILE A 126 0.57 -8.38 12.74
N GLU A 127 0.37 -9.06 11.61
CA GLU A 127 0.73 -10.47 11.41
C GLU A 127 2.21 -10.74 11.73
N ARG A 128 3.12 -9.86 11.31
CA ARG A 128 4.55 -10.00 11.58
C ARG A 128 4.89 -9.95 13.07
N VAL A 129 4.27 -9.01 13.80
CA VAL A 129 4.52 -8.83 15.23
C VAL A 129 3.90 -10.00 16.02
N ILE A 130 2.64 -10.35 15.72
CA ILE A 130 1.95 -11.47 16.38
C ILE A 130 2.66 -12.81 16.07
N ALA A 131 3.10 -13.04 14.84
CA ALA A 131 3.86 -14.25 14.50
C ALA A 131 5.17 -14.34 15.31
N GLY A 132 5.81 -13.21 15.61
CA GLY A 132 6.97 -13.18 16.51
C GLY A 132 6.61 -13.64 17.93
N ALA A 133 5.54 -13.10 18.49
CA ALA A 133 5.05 -13.46 19.82
C ALA A 133 4.56 -14.93 19.87
N ALA A 134 3.88 -15.39 18.84
CA ALA A 134 3.35 -16.75 18.76
C ALA A 134 4.43 -17.84 18.69
N ARG A 135 5.66 -17.51 18.26
CA ARG A 135 6.74 -18.51 18.18
C ARG A 135 7.11 -19.09 19.55
N SER A 136 7.03 -18.31 20.61
CA SER A 136 7.31 -18.77 21.98
C SER A 136 6.21 -19.66 22.54
N GLN A 137 5.04 -19.71 21.88
CA GLN A 137 3.89 -20.49 22.28
C GLN A 137 3.78 -21.84 21.54
N LEU A 138 4.68 -22.06 20.56
CA LEU A 138 4.67 -23.31 19.80
C LEU A 138 5.04 -24.49 20.72
N PHE A 139 4.23 -25.54 20.64
CA PHE A 139 4.36 -26.78 21.43
C PHE A 139 4.03 -26.66 22.93
N GLU A 140 3.54 -25.50 23.38
CA GLU A 140 3.03 -25.35 24.75
C GLU A 140 1.62 -25.91 24.89
N GLN A 141 1.22 -26.19 26.11
CA GLN A 141 -0.14 -26.71 26.39
C GLN A 141 -1.18 -25.61 26.20
N ASN A 142 -2.33 -25.95 25.61
CA ASN A 142 -3.41 -25.02 25.38
C ASN A 142 -4.32 -24.91 26.61
N ASP A 143 -3.83 -24.28 27.65
CA ASP A 143 -4.57 -23.99 28.88
C ASP A 143 -4.91 -22.49 29.02
N ASP A 144 -5.69 -22.14 30.02
CA ASP A 144 -6.12 -20.75 30.24
C ASP A 144 -4.96 -19.84 30.67
N ALA A 145 -3.94 -20.39 31.32
CA ALA A 145 -2.76 -19.63 31.70
C ALA A 145 -1.96 -19.22 30.46
N GLN A 146 -1.78 -20.15 29.52
CA GLN A 146 -1.06 -19.89 28.27
C GLN A 146 -1.81 -18.92 27.36
N ARG A 147 -3.13 -19.04 27.25
CA ARG A 147 -3.97 -18.09 26.53
C ARG A 147 -3.87 -16.68 27.11
N SER A 148 -3.94 -16.57 28.46
CA SER A 148 -3.79 -15.29 29.15
C SER A 148 -2.41 -14.69 28.93
N LEU A 149 -1.36 -15.49 28.90
CA LEU A 149 0.00 -15.04 28.60
C LEU A 149 0.08 -14.43 27.18
N PHE A 150 -0.51 -15.12 26.19
CA PHE A 150 -0.56 -14.62 24.81
C PHE A 150 -1.33 -13.30 24.70
N VAL A 151 -2.50 -13.21 25.31
CA VAL A 151 -3.31 -11.97 25.36
C VAL A 151 -2.48 -10.82 25.96
N ASN A 152 -1.82 -11.06 27.08
CA ASN A 152 -1.00 -10.06 27.76
C ASN A 152 0.20 -9.56 26.92
N ILE A 153 0.66 -10.35 25.95
CA ILE A 153 1.71 -9.95 25.01
C ILE A 153 1.12 -9.14 23.85
N VAL A 154 0.00 -9.58 23.29
CA VAL A 154 -0.57 -9.03 22.06
C VAL A 154 -1.41 -7.78 22.31
N GLU A 155 -2.19 -7.74 23.40
CA GLU A 155 -3.11 -6.65 23.69
C GLU A 155 -2.43 -5.28 23.81
N PRO A 156 -1.28 -5.11 24.52
CA PRO A 156 -0.60 -3.83 24.59
C PRO A 156 -0.16 -3.30 23.23
N TYR A 157 0.28 -4.20 22.34
CA TYR A 157 0.65 -3.83 20.97
C TYR A 157 -0.55 -3.36 20.16
N LEU A 158 -1.67 -4.08 20.23
CA LEU A 158 -2.89 -3.66 19.51
C LEU A 158 -3.47 -2.36 20.06
N ARG A 159 -3.34 -2.08 21.36
CA ARG A 159 -3.68 -0.79 21.97
C ARG A 159 -2.79 0.35 21.45
N ASP A 160 -1.49 0.10 21.24
CA ASP A 160 -0.60 1.07 20.60
C ASP A 160 -1.02 1.35 19.17
N VAL A 161 -1.33 0.31 18.38
CA VAL A 161 -1.85 0.44 17.01
C VAL A 161 -3.17 1.23 16.99
N GLN A 162 -4.05 0.99 17.95
CA GLN A 162 -5.31 1.74 18.14
C GLN A 162 -5.03 3.23 18.44
N GLY A 163 -4.13 3.50 19.37
CA GLY A 163 -3.71 4.87 19.71
C GLY A 163 -3.13 5.63 18.53
N ARG A 164 -2.46 4.93 17.61
CA ARG A 164 -1.91 5.48 16.35
C ARG A 164 -2.89 5.44 15.17
N ARG A 165 -4.19 5.25 15.42
CA ARG A 165 -5.26 5.25 14.41
C ARG A 165 -5.19 4.10 13.41
N GLY A 166 -4.59 2.97 13.77
CA GLY A 166 -4.55 1.78 12.90
C GLY A 166 -5.86 1.04 12.88
N VAL A 167 -6.47 0.87 14.04
CA VAL A 167 -7.78 0.22 14.24
C VAL A 167 -8.66 1.07 15.14
N ILE A 168 -9.97 0.91 15.03
CA ILE A 168 -10.95 1.58 15.91
C ILE A 168 -11.16 0.74 17.16
N ASP A 169 -11.29 -0.57 16.98
CA ASP A 169 -11.51 -1.53 18.05
C ASP A 169 -10.89 -2.88 17.70
N PHE A 170 -10.58 -3.69 18.70
CA PHE A 170 -10.02 -5.03 18.53
C PHE A 170 -10.44 -5.94 19.70
N LEU A 171 -10.41 -7.24 19.45
CA LEU A 171 -10.57 -8.30 20.44
C LEU A 171 -9.45 -9.33 20.24
N VAL A 172 -8.84 -9.78 21.34
CA VAL A 172 -7.80 -10.81 21.36
C VAL A 172 -8.34 -12.11 21.95
#